data_ea333af5dffb896ff02c370a5799a6af
#
_entry.id   ea333af5dffb896ff02c370a5799a6af
#
_cell.length_a   1.000
_cell.length_b   1.000
_cell.length_c   1.000
_cell.angle_alpha   90.00
_cell.angle_beta   90.00
_cell.angle_gamma   90.00
#
_symmetry.space_group_name_H-M   'P 1'
#
loop_
_entity.id
_entity.type
_entity.pdbx_description
1 polymer ?
#
loop_
_entity_poly.entity_id
_entity_poly.type
_entity_poly.pdbx_seq_one_letter_code
_entity_poly.pdbx_strand_id
1 'polypeptide(L)'
;MLTGNLVNLRALERDDLERCWTWMNDAEVTHFLAAIHAPLSRAEEEKWLEQAMTQRDDKCTFAITTKDGTHIGNCEIQRIDRVARHAELGIMIGDKNYWGQGYGADAMKVLLRYAFEVLNLNRVYLRVHEYNSRAIRCYEKCGFRHEGRMRQQVYRHGRYWDTLIMGVLREEWTK
;
A
#
# COMPACT_ATOMS: atom_id res chain seq x y z
N MET A 1 -10.33 7.27 12.41
CA MET A 1 -10.73 6.43 11.27
C MET A 1 -10.94 7.31 10.04
N LEU A 2 -10.34 6.96 8.92
CA LEU A 2 -10.50 7.67 7.65
C LEU A 2 -11.49 6.89 6.78
N THR A 3 -12.46 7.56 6.17
CA THR A 3 -13.60 6.90 5.53
C THR A 3 -13.60 7.14 4.02
N GLY A 4 -13.67 6.09 3.23
CA GLY A 4 -13.94 6.08 1.78
C GLY A 4 -15.37 5.66 1.47
N ASN A 5 -15.65 5.34 0.22
CA ASN A 5 -16.97 4.85 -0.21
C ASN A 5 -17.16 3.36 0.13
N LEU A 6 -16.15 2.53 -0.16
CA LEU A 6 -16.18 1.08 0.06
C LEU A 6 -15.40 0.67 1.30
N VAL A 7 -14.39 1.46 1.70
CA VAL A 7 -13.49 1.12 2.80
C VAL A 7 -13.46 2.15 3.91
N ASN A 8 -12.94 1.70 5.05
CA ASN A 8 -12.43 2.55 6.11
C ASN A 8 -10.94 2.21 6.33
N LEU A 9 -10.13 3.23 6.67
CA LEU A 9 -8.76 3.03 7.15
C LEU A 9 -8.74 3.29 8.65
N ARG A 10 -8.26 2.31 9.42
CA ARG A 10 -8.11 2.40 10.88
C ARG A 10 -6.69 2.05 11.31
N ALA A 11 -6.34 2.31 12.54
CA ALA A 11 -5.12 1.76 13.13
C ALA A 11 -5.15 0.23 13.06
N LEU A 12 -3.96 -0.37 12.94
CA LEU A 12 -3.77 -1.81 13.13
C LEU A 12 -3.94 -2.15 14.61
N GLU A 13 -4.49 -3.32 14.87
CA GLU A 13 -4.73 -3.88 16.20
C GLU A 13 -4.11 -5.29 16.32
N ARG A 14 -3.90 -5.77 17.53
CA ARG A 14 -3.30 -7.11 17.75
C ARG A 14 -4.11 -8.23 17.10
N ASP A 15 -5.42 -8.08 17.02
CA ASP A 15 -6.33 -9.07 16.42
C ASP A 15 -6.17 -9.17 14.89
N ASP A 16 -5.44 -8.24 14.26
CA ASP A 16 -5.14 -8.30 12.82
C ASP A 16 -4.01 -9.29 12.47
N LEU A 17 -3.27 -9.80 13.47
CA LEU A 17 -2.09 -10.62 13.28
C LEU A 17 -2.35 -11.86 12.39
N GLU A 18 -3.39 -12.62 12.66
CA GLU A 18 -3.67 -13.86 11.92
C GLU A 18 -3.91 -13.61 10.43
N ARG A 19 -4.62 -12.53 10.11
CA ARG A 19 -4.87 -12.16 8.72
C ARG A 19 -3.58 -11.69 8.03
N CYS A 20 -2.82 -10.82 8.67
CA CYS A 20 -1.55 -10.34 8.15
C CYS A 20 -0.59 -11.49 7.90
N TRP A 21 -0.40 -12.38 8.88
CA TRP A 21 0.46 -13.56 8.77
C TRP A 21 0.00 -14.53 7.66
N THR A 22 -1.31 -14.75 7.54
CA THR A 22 -1.88 -15.59 6.47
C THR A 22 -1.57 -15.01 5.09
N TRP A 23 -1.78 -13.70 4.89
CA TRP A 23 -1.51 -13.05 3.61
C TRP A 23 -0.02 -13.04 3.25
N MET A 24 0.85 -12.82 4.24
CA MET A 24 2.30 -12.80 4.00
C MET A 24 2.87 -14.19 3.69
N ASN A 25 2.15 -15.25 3.98
CA ASN A 25 2.49 -16.63 3.59
C ASN A 25 1.71 -17.13 2.36
N ASP A 26 0.83 -16.33 1.79
CA ASP A 26 0.14 -16.66 0.53
C ASP A 26 1.02 -16.22 -0.66
N ALA A 27 1.51 -17.20 -1.44
CA ALA A 27 2.38 -16.94 -2.59
C ALA A 27 1.72 -16.07 -3.67
N GLU A 28 0.40 -16.13 -3.82
CA GLU A 28 -0.34 -15.32 -4.79
C GLU A 28 -0.42 -13.85 -4.34
N VAL A 29 -0.58 -13.61 -3.05
CA VAL A 29 -0.57 -12.26 -2.48
C VAL A 29 0.83 -11.67 -2.55
N THR A 30 1.83 -12.42 -2.09
CA THR A 30 3.22 -11.95 -1.99
C THR A 30 3.91 -11.85 -3.35
N HIS A 31 3.36 -12.49 -4.41
CA HIS A 31 3.85 -12.34 -5.77
C HIS A 31 3.97 -10.88 -6.21
N PHE A 32 3.06 -10.02 -5.78
CA PHE A 32 3.00 -8.61 -6.16
C PHE A 32 3.74 -7.67 -5.19
N LEU A 33 4.26 -8.19 -4.08
CA LEU A 33 4.98 -7.37 -3.09
C LEU A 33 6.46 -7.24 -3.44
N ALA A 34 7.08 -6.17 -2.94
CA ALA A 34 8.50 -5.89 -3.18
C ALA A 34 9.44 -6.93 -2.56
N ALA A 35 9.08 -7.50 -1.41
CA ALA A 35 9.91 -8.45 -0.70
C ALA A 35 9.64 -9.89 -1.15
N ILE A 36 10.73 -10.69 -1.24
CA ILE A 36 10.67 -12.15 -1.32
C ILE A 36 10.87 -12.64 0.11
N HIS A 37 9.93 -13.40 0.62
CA HIS A 37 10.07 -14.00 1.92
C HIS A 37 10.21 -15.52 1.79
N ALA A 38 11.13 -16.10 2.57
CA ALA A 38 10.95 -17.45 3.05
C ALA A 38 9.63 -17.51 3.83
N PRO A 39 9.07 -18.69 4.10
CA PRO A 39 7.90 -18.77 4.96
C PRO A 39 8.11 -17.98 6.24
N LEU A 40 7.22 -17.03 6.49
CA LEU A 40 7.32 -16.07 7.59
C LEU A 40 6.78 -16.71 8.86
N SER A 41 7.57 -16.72 9.93
CA SER A 41 7.10 -17.18 11.23
C SER A 41 6.06 -16.22 11.82
N ARG A 42 5.15 -16.75 12.64
CA ARG A 42 4.19 -15.91 13.34
C ARG A 42 4.88 -14.86 14.24
N ALA A 43 6.00 -15.23 14.87
CA ALA A 43 6.76 -14.33 15.72
C ALA A 43 7.43 -13.16 14.95
N GLU A 44 7.78 -13.37 13.68
CA GLU A 44 8.30 -12.29 12.83
C GLU A 44 7.18 -11.35 12.42
N GLU A 45 6.00 -11.87 12.05
CA GLU A 45 4.84 -11.04 11.73
C GLU A 45 4.35 -10.26 12.95
N GLU A 46 4.37 -10.85 14.14
CA GLU A 46 4.03 -10.16 15.38
C GLU A 46 4.95 -8.97 15.66
N LYS A 47 6.24 -9.13 15.47
CA LYS A 47 7.20 -8.01 15.57
C LYS A 47 6.93 -6.90 14.56
N TRP A 48 6.62 -7.28 13.31
CA TRP A 48 6.25 -6.31 12.29
C TRP A 48 4.97 -5.56 12.69
N LEU A 49 3.95 -6.28 13.16
CA LEU A 49 2.69 -5.69 13.60
C LEU A 49 2.88 -4.71 14.77
N GLU A 50 3.67 -5.08 15.76
CA GLU A 50 4.00 -4.18 16.89
C GLU A 50 4.65 -2.88 16.42
N GLN A 51 5.57 -2.97 15.46
CA GLN A 51 6.19 -1.79 14.85
C GLN A 51 5.18 -0.98 14.02
N ALA A 52 4.29 -1.65 13.29
CA ALA A 52 3.28 -1.02 12.44
C ALA A 52 2.16 -0.32 13.24
N MET A 53 1.82 -0.84 14.44
CA MET A 53 0.90 -0.20 15.38
C MET A 53 1.48 1.08 16.00
N THR A 54 2.82 1.21 16.03
CA THR A 54 3.47 2.38 16.56
C THR A 54 3.60 3.44 15.47
N GLN A 55 2.87 4.56 15.61
CA GLN A 55 3.02 5.68 14.68
C GLN A 55 4.40 6.31 14.82
N ARG A 56 5.01 6.63 13.68
CA ARG A 56 6.33 7.27 13.58
C ARG A 56 6.20 8.55 12.77
N ASP A 57 7.11 9.49 12.98
CA ASP A 57 7.12 10.76 12.24
C ASP A 57 7.29 10.58 10.73
N ASP A 58 7.94 9.49 10.33
CA ASP A 58 8.26 9.16 8.93
C ASP A 58 7.36 8.08 8.32
N LYS A 59 6.41 7.50 9.12
CA LYS A 59 5.59 6.38 8.68
C LYS A 59 4.23 6.30 9.40
N CYS A 60 3.17 6.09 8.62
CA CYS A 60 1.83 5.75 9.11
C CYS A 60 1.33 4.49 8.41
N THR A 61 0.89 3.49 9.17
CA THR A 61 0.33 2.25 8.63
C THR A 61 -1.13 2.10 9.06
N PHE A 62 -1.99 1.64 8.15
CA PHE A 62 -3.43 1.49 8.38
C PHE A 62 -3.91 0.11 7.94
N ALA A 63 -4.83 -0.46 8.71
CA ALA A 63 -5.67 -1.56 8.27
C ALA A 63 -6.75 -1.01 7.31
N ILE A 64 -6.96 -1.69 6.19
CA ILE A 64 -8.06 -1.44 5.25
C ILE A 64 -9.21 -2.36 5.65
N THR A 65 -10.34 -1.80 6.00
CA THR A 65 -11.55 -2.57 6.33
C THR A 65 -12.69 -2.23 5.40
N THR A 66 -13.58 -3.18 5.17
CA THR A 66 -14.89 -2.93 4.56
C THR A 66 -15.79 -2.11 5.50
N LYS A 67 -16.98 -1.75 5.04
CA LYS A 67 -17.92 -0.96 5.86
C LYS A 67 -18.48 -1.74 7.05
N ASP A 68 -18.54 -3.05 6.96
CA ASP A 68 -18.94 -3.94 8.05
C ASP A 68 -17.78 -4.28 9.01
N GLY A 69 -16.58 -3.72 8.79
CA GLY A 69 -15.42 -3.87 9.66
C GLY A 69 -14.49 -5.04 9.30
N THR A 70 -14.78 -5.80 8.24
CA THR A 70 -13.90 -6.90 7.82
C THR A 70 -12.54 -6.35 7.36
N HIS A 71 -11.45 -6.77 7.99
CA HIS A 71 -10.08 -6.42 7.60
C HIS A 71 -9.69 -7.14 6.31
N ILE A 72 -9.34 -6.42 5.26
CA ILE A 72 -9.10 -6.95 3.92
C ILE A 72 -7.69 -6.67 3.36
N GLY A 73 -6.90 -5.85 4.05
CA GLY A 73 -5.57 -5.48 3.60
C GLY A 73 -4.96 -4.37 4.42
N ASN A 74 -3.78 -3.93 4.01
CA ASN A 74 -3.06 -2.85 4.69
C ASN A 74 -2.58 -1.81 3.68
N CYS A 75 -2.44 -0.56 4.16
CA CYS A 75 -1.80 0.50 3.39
C CYS A 75 -0.94 1.37 4.28
N GLU A 76 0.01 2.06 3.68
CA GLU A 76 0.96 2.87 4.43
C GLU A 76 1.39 4.12 3.67
N ILE A 77 1.77 5.14 4.43
CA ILE A 77 2.55 6.28 3.99
C ILE A 77 3.90 6.16 4.70
N GLN A 78 4.97 6.11 3.95
CA GLN A 78 6.31 5.93 4.49
C GLN A 78 7.31 6.88 3.84
N ARG A 79 8.51 7.01 4.46
CA ARG A 79 9.55 7.92 3.99
C ARG A 79 9.02 9.36 3.86
N ILE A 80 8.27 9.80 4.86
CA ILE A 80 7.72 11.14 4.90
C ILE A 80 8.86 12.13 5.08
N ASP A 81 9.11 12.93 4.04
CA ASP A 81 10.01 14.08 4.11
C ASP A 81 9.14 15.34 4.32
N ARG A 82 9.24 15.94 5.50
CA ARG A 82 8.43 17.11 5.87
C ARG A 82 8.96 18.41 5.26
N VAL A 83 10.24 18.45 4.86
CA VAL A 83 10.87 19.61 4.23
C VAL A 83 10.52 19.66 2.75
N ALA A 84 10.80 18.59 2.02
CA ALA A 84 10.45 18.45 0.61
C ALA A 84 8.95 18.13 0.41
N ARG A 85 8.23 17.79 1.49
CA ARG A 85 6.80 17.51 1.50
C ARG A 85 6.39 16.40 0.54
N HIS A 86 7.11 15.29 0.56
CA HIS A 86 6.79 14.09 -0.22
C HIS A 86 6.78 12.83 0.65
N ALA A 87 6.15 11.77 0.16
CA ALA A 87 6.17 10.45 0.78
C ALA A 87 5.98 9.34 -0.25
N GLU A 88 6.36 8.12 0.12
CA GLU A 88 6.07 6.89 -0.62
C GLU A 88 4.80 6.24 -0.07
N LEU A 89 3.91 5.80 -0.96
CA LEU A 89 2.71 5.05 -0.61
C LEU A 89 2.89 3.56 -0.89
N GLY A 90 2.36 2.73 0.00
CA GLY A 90 2.23 1.29 -0.18
C GLY A 90 0.80 0.83 0.07
N ILE A 91 0.35 -0.19 -0.68
CA ILE A 91 -0.97 -0.79 -0.49
C ILE A 91 -0.94 -2.27 -0.84
N MET A 92 -1.61 -3.07 -0.04
CA MET A 92 -1.86 -4.48 -0.26
C MET A 92 -3.31 -4.81 0.11
N ILE A 93 -4.08 -5.35 -0.84
CA ILE A 93 -5.32 -6.06 -0.53
C ILE A 93 -4.94 -7.53 -0.36
N GLY A 94 -4.93 -7.99 0.88
CA GLY A 94 -4.51 -9.35 1.24
C GLY A 94 -5.59 -10.39 1.01
N ASP A 95 -6.85 -10.03 1.25
CA ASP A 95 -7.99 -10.92 1.00
C ASP A 95 -8.36 -10.90 -0.49
N LYS A 96 -8.08 -12.02 -1.17
CA LYS A 96 -8.29 -12.18 -2.62
C LYS A 96 -9.74 -12.05 -3.05
N ASN A 97 -10.69 -12.30 -2.16
CA ASN A 97 -12.11 -12.16 -2.45
C ASN A 97 -12.51 -10.70 -2.77
N TYR A 98 -11.68 -9.73 -2.39
CA TYR A 98 -11.91 -8.31 -2.64
C TYR A 98 -11.08 -7.74 -3.80
N TRP A 99 -10.35 -8.60 -4.52
CA TRP A 99 -9.58 -8.16 -5.68
C TRP A 99 -10.47 -7.80 -6.87
N GLY A 100 -10.07 -6.76 -7.62
CA GLY A 100 -10.76 -6.36 -8.86
C GLY A 100 -12.08 -5.61 -8.66
N GLN A 101 -12.52 -5.38 -7.42
CA GLN A 101 -13.84 -4.81 -7.10
C GLN A 101 -13.80 -3.34 -6.64
N GLY A 102 -12.67 -2.65 -6.81
CA GLY A 102 -12.55 -1.22 -6.51
C GLY A 102 -12.06 -0.89 -5.10
N TYR A 103 -11.97 -1.85 -4.18
CA TYR A 103 -11.52 -1.60 -2.80
C TYR A 103 -10.12 -0.98 -2.72
N GLY A 104 -9.17 -1.46 -3.53
CA GLY A 104 -7.82 -0.89 -3.57
C GLY A 104 -7.80 0.55 -4.09
N ALA A 105 -8.62 0.87 -5.09
CA ALA A 105 -8.73 2.24 -5.60
C ALA A 105 -9.36 3.19 -4.58
N ASP A 106 -10.40 2.74 -3.88
CA ASP A 106 -11.06 3.54 -2.85
C ASP A 106 -10.11 3.79 -1.66
N ALA A 107 -9.39 2.75 -1.20
CA ALA A 107 -8.37 2.89 -0.16
C ALA A 107 -7.26 3.88 -0.57
N MET A 108 -6.79 3.80 -1.82
CA MET A 108 -5.78 4.73 -2.36
C MET A 108 -6.30 6.18 -2.37
N LYS A 109 -7.54 6.42 -2.78
CA LYS A 109 -8.16 7.76 -2.74
C LYS A 109 -8.24 8.32 -1.32
N VAL A 110 -8.61 7.50 -0.34
CA VAL A 110 -8.61 7.89 1.08
C VAL A 110 -7.21 8.25 1.55
N LEU A 111 -6.22 7.45 1.17
CA LEU A 111 -4.82 7.67 1.54
C LEU A 111 -4.25 8.95 0.91
N LEU A 112 -4.57 9.23 -0.37
CA LEU A 112 -4.22 10.47 -1.07
C LEU A 112 -4.83 11.70 -0.38
N ARG A 113 -6.11 11.63 -0.02
CA ARG A 113 -6.78 12.70 0.72
C ARG A 113 -6.07 12.98 2.05
N TYR A 114 -5.74 11.95 2.81
CA TYR A 114 -5.00 12.10 4.07
C TYR A 114 -3.61 12.70 3.85
N ALA A 115 -2.88 12.23 2.83
CA ALA A 115 -1.55 12.74 2.49
C ALA A 115 -1.58 14.23 2.11
N PHE A 116 -2.53 14.66 1.29
CA PHE A 116 -2.57 16.03 0.79
C PHE A 116 -3.29 17.00 1.73
N GLU A 117 -4.38 16.59 2.36
CA GLU A 117 -5.20 17.51 3.20
C GLU A 117 -4.75 17.55 4.66
N VAL A 118 -4.30 16.42 5.23
CA VAL A 118 -3.93 16.33 6.65
C VAL A 118 -2.42 16.46 6.84
N LEU A 119 -1.63 15.66 6.11
CA LEU A 119 -0.16 15.72 6.21
C LEU A 119 0.44 16.89 5.42
N ASN A 120 -0.35 17.60 4.63
CA ASN A 120 0.07 18.74 3.82
C ASN A 120 1.22 18.41 2.87
N LEU A 121 1.26 17.19 2.33
CA LEU A 121 2.28 16.82 1.35
C LEU A 121 2.05 17.54 0.01
N ASN A 122 3.12 17.73 -0.75
CA ASN A 122 3.08 18.30 -2.09
C ASN A 122 3.13 17.21 -3.18
N ARG A 123 3.77 16.09 -2.88
CA ARG A 123 3.95 14.97 -3.81
C ARG A 123 3.84 13.65 -3.07
N VAL A 124 3.20 12.67 -3.69
CA VAL A 124 3.28 11.28 -3.27
C VAL A 124 3.68 10.41 -4.44
N TYR A 125 4.40 9.33 -4.18
CA TYR A 125 4.84 8.39 -5.21
C TYR A 125 4.72 6.97 -4.69
N LEU A 126 4.81 6.03 -5.60
CA LEU A 126 4.83 4.60 -5.29
C LEU A 126 5.73 3.86 -6.28
N ARG A 127 6.08 2.64 -5.92
CA ARG A 127 6.80 1.71 -6.78
C ARG A 127 5.92 0.50 -7.06
N VAL A 128 5.89 0.06 -8.31
CA VAL A 128 5.09 -1.08 -8.74
C VAL A 128 5.86 -1.93 -9.74
N HIS A 129 5.79 -3.24 -9.62
CA HIS A 129 6.42 -4.13 -10.58
C HIS A 129 5.68 -4.08 -11.92
N GLU A 130 6.40 -4.04 -13.03
CA GLU A 130 5.83 -3.90 -14.38
C GLU A 130 4.81 -5.01 -14.73
N TYR A 131 4.95 -6.20 -14.12
CA TYR A 131 4.00 -7.30 -14.32
C TYR A 131 2.69 -7.14 -13.52
N ASN A 132 2.61 -6.19 -12.59
CA ASN A 132 1.40 -5.93 -11.80
C ASN A 132 0.44 -4.98 -12.52
N SER A 133 -0.05 -5.39 -13.69
CA SER A 133 -0.92 -4.56 -14.53
C SER A 133 -2.23 -4.14 -13.83
N ARG A 134 -2.71 -4.93 -12.87
CA ARG A 134 -3.88 -4.60 -12.06
C ARG A 134 -3.62 -3.38 -11.18
N ALA A 135 -2.49 -3.36 -10.46
CA ALA A 135 -2.13 -2.23 -9.61
C ALA A 135 -1.83 -0.98 -10.44
N ILE A 136 -1.09 -1.12 -11.56
CA ILE A 136 -0.79 0.01 -12.45
C ILE A 136 -2.07 0.71 -12.90
N ARG A 137 -3.04 -0.04 -13.44
CA ARG A 137 -4.35 0.53 -13.83
C ARG A 137 -5.12 1.17 -12.67
N CYS A 138 -4.97 0.60 -11.46
CA CYS A 138 -5.58 1.17 -10.26
C CYS A 138 -4.96 2.54 -9.94
N TYR A 139 -3.65 2.66 -9.98
CA TYR A 139 -2.93 3.90 -9.70
C TYR A 139 -3.20 4.97 -10.75
N GLU A 140 -3.20 4.61 -12.04
CA GLU A 140 -3.58 5.52 -13.14
C GLU A 140 -4.98 6.11 -12.93
N LYS A 141 -5.97 5.29 -12.53
CA LYS A 141 -7.33 5.74 -12.18
C LYS A 141 -7.37 6.66 -10.95
N CYS A 142 -6.37 6.59 -10.08
CA CYS A 142 -6.22 7.46 -8.92
C CYS A 142 -5.41 8.73 -9.22
N GLY A 143 -5.00 8.94 -10.48
CA GLY A 143 -4.29 10.15 -10.93
C GLY A 143 -2.76 10.02 -10.93
N PHE A 144 -2.20 8.86 -10.59
CA PHE A 144 -0.76 8.66 -10.67
C PHE A 144 -0.29 8.62 -12.13
N ARG A 145 0.86 9.24 -12.39
CA ARG A 145 1.55 9.25 -13.69
C ARG A 145 2.87 8.52 -13.58
N HIS A 146 3.32 7.93 -14.70
CA HIS A 146 4.64 7.32 -14.78
C HIS A 146 5.71 8.38 -14.71
N GLU A 147 6.69 8.21 -13.81
CA GLU A 147 7.82 9.13 -13.62
C GLU A 147 9.18 8.48 -13.92
N GLY A 148 9.25 7.16 -13.86
CA GLY A 148 10.51 6.46 -14.09
C GLY A 148 10.39 4.95 -14.11
N ARG A 149 11.52 4.32 -14.47
CA ARG A 149 11.66 2.86 -14.58
C ARG A 149 13.03 2.44 -14.04
N MET A 150 13.02 1.56 -13.06
CA MET A 150 14.22 0.91 -12.53
C MET A 150 14.39 -0.42 -13.25
N ARG A 151 15.32 -0.47 -14.21
CA ARG A 151 15.49 -1.66 -15.04
C ARG A 151 16.03 -2.84 -14.25
N GLN A 152 15.46 -4.04 -14.46
CA GLN A 152 15.89 -5.31 -13.87
C GLN A 152 16.03 -5.26 -12.34
N GLN A 153 15.14 -4.51 -11.69
CA GLN A 153 15.18 -4.29 -10.24
C GLN A 153 14.76 -5.52 -9.43
N VAL A 154 13.92 -6.39 -10.01
CA VAL A 154 13.33 -7.52 -9.31
C VAL A 154 13.59 -8.80 -10.07
N TYR A 155 14.05 -9.85 -9.35
CA TYR A 155 14.15 -11.20 -9.88
C TYR A 155 12.98 -12.04 -9.37
N ARG A 156 12.16 -12.58 -10.30
CA ARG A 156 11.00 -13.45 -10.02
C ARG A 156 10.84 -14.50 -11.10
N HIS A 157 10.55 -15.72 -10.71
CA HIS A 157 10.26 -16.83 -11.64
C HIS A 157 11.30 -16.98 -12.75
N GLY A 158 12.59 -16.95 -12.38
CA GLY A 158 13.69 -17.23 -13.31
C GLY A 158 14.08 -16.06 -14.22
N ARG A 159 13.48 -14.85 -14.05
CA ARG A 159 13.83 -13.68 -14.85
C ARG A 159 13.83 -12.36 -14.07
N TYR A 160 14.47 -11.36 -14.63
CA TYR A 160 14.45 -10.00 -14.13
C TYR A 160 13.26 -9.21 -14.67
N TRP A 161 12.74 -8.32 -13.82
CA TRP A 161 11.63 -7.44 -14.11
C TRP A 161 11.96 -6.02 -13.71
N ASP A 162 11.35 -5.07 -14.39
CA ASP A 162 11.48 -3.66 -14.04
C ASP A 162 10.51 -3.27 -12.91
N THR A 163 10.91 -2.25 -12.16
CA THR A 163 10.03 -1.56 -11.23
C THR A 163 9.72 -0.18 -11.79
N LEU A 164 8.45 0.15 -11.91
CA LEU A 164 7.96 1.45 -12.34
C LEU A 164 7.82 2.36 -11.12
N ILE A 165 8.16 3.63 -11.31
CA ILE A 165 7.91 4.70 -10.34
C ILE A 165 6.73 5.50 -10.89
N MET A 166 5.69 5.67 -10.08
CA MET A 166 4.54 6.49 -10.42
C MET A 166 4.32 7.53 -9.33
N GLY A 167 3.93 8.73 -9.69
CA GLY A 167 3.74 9.83 -8.75
C GLY A 167 2.51 10.67 -9.09
N VAL A 168 2.06 11.46 -8.12
CA VAL A 168 1.02 12.47 -8.28
C VAL A 168 1.38 13.70 -7.44
N LEU A 169 1.21 14.87 -8.02
CA LEU A 169 1.38 16.14 -7.35
C LEU A 169 0.04 16.61 -6.75
N ARG A 170 0.11 17.39 -5.67
CA ARG A 170 -1.08 17.97 -5.04
C ARG A 170 -1.95 18.72 -6.04
N GLU A 171 -1.35 19.50 -6.94
CA GLU A 171 -2.07 20.31 -7.95
C GLU A 171 -2.74 19.46 -9.04
N GLU A 172 -2.28 18.24 -9.25
CA GLU A 172 -2.85 17.28 -10.21
C GLU A 172 -3.99 16.46 -9.58
N TRP A 173 -4.04 16.41 -8.25
CA TRP A 173 -5.00 15.61 -7.54
C TRP A 173 -6.38 16.29 -7.52
N THR A 174 -7.34 15.66 -8.15
CA THR A 174 -8.76 16.07 -8.14
C THR A 174 -9.53 15.21 -7.14
N LYS A 175 -10.34 15.85 -6.31
CA LYS A 175 -11.16 15.20 -5.27
C LYS A 175 -12.18 14.22 -5.83
#